data_c207d8f011f594a0eeeef5b0521969a0
#
_entry.id   c207d8f011f594a0eeeef5b0521969a0
#
_cell.length_a   1.000
_cell.length_b   1.000
_cell.length_c   1.000
_cell.angle_alpha   90.00
_cell.angle_beta   90.00
_cell.angle_gamma   90.00
#
_symmetry.space_group_name_H-M   'P 1'
#
loop_
_entity.id
_entity.type
_entity.pdbx_description
1 polymer ?
#
loop_
_entity_poly.entity_id
_entity_poly.type
_entity_poly.pdbx_seq_one_letter_code
_entity_poly.pdbx_strand_id
1 'polypeptide(L)'
;MNFAAISHKSTFTDCYALNTDEVIVNLHTGKDVTAVSIIHDDPFAHGCMGHRPWYGTPVAMKPEWELKHNMIWSVKLRPEFKREQYYFSITAGNETVLMFEDGFYTPGEAEKKGRMKQYFKFPWLNSADVITPPDWVNETVWYQIMPDRFCRGSDAPKRFPTRKWSDGKNIHFWDTYGGDLKGITEKLEYLRDLGITGIYMTPIFLSNSNHKYNTFSYETIDPDFGTEEELVALVDKAHSLGIRVMLDAVFNHCGTEFAPWQDAVKNGLESPYWDWFFINQWPLPKLGMKTEDGRYYSFAFGTMMPKLNTNNPEVIAYFQRICSRWVRDWHIDGIRFDVGNEVSHKFLKELGRSLKQVDPDVFLLGEIWHDSSSWLQGDEYDSVMNYPFMESLHNFWLDHQSSWELMYSMNRCLTLYPRQLNNVLFNFLDTHDTMRAVTRCGSVNTFFQQLAVLMTMPGSACIYYGTEIALPGGDDPDCRRPMPWDKIAEGKCDRALRDTKVLIEMRKAYPETRMGEIIWKHDDEKPRFVRYARYVEGSDRVVGVYLNAQETSEKLNLTGKVLFSRNLRGKTLMPGGVAIVLEEPEKWIG
;
A
#
# COMPACT_ATOMS: atom_id res chain seq x y z
N MET A 1 -5.63 -17.78 32.14
CA MET A 1 -5.29 -16.62 31.26
C MET A 1 -3.92 -16.82 30.63
N ASN A 2 -3.80 -16.59 29.32
CA ASN A 2 -2.48 -16.68 28.63
C ASN A 2 -1.77 -15.32 28.65
N PHE A 3 -1.03 -15.03 29.71
CA PHE A 3 -0.31 -13.74 29.87
C PHE A 3 0.70 -13.45 28.75
N ALA A 4 1.31 -14.49 28.15
CA ALA A 4 2.29 -14.30 27.07
C ALA A 4 1.67 -13.73 25.77
N ALA A 5 0.35 -13.84 25.61
CA ALA A 5 -0.38 -13.31 24.47
C ALA A 5 -0.94 -11.89 24.72
N ILE A 6 -0.81 -11.38 25.95
CA ILE A 6 -1.33 -10.05 26.30
C ILE A 6 -0.22 -9.02 26.17
N SER A 7 -0.44 -8.04 25.31
CA SER A 7 0.53 -6.94 25.11
C SER A 7 -0.15 -5.64 24.72
N HIS A 8 0.46 -4.54 25.13
CA HIS A 8 0.09 -3.19 24.77
C HIS A 8 1.32 -2.26 24.93
N LYS A 9 1.43 -1.28 24.04
CA LYS A 9 2.38 -0.18 24.14
C LYS A 9 1.67 1.13 23.85
N SER A 10 1.99 2.20 24.58
CA SER A 10 1.40 3.53 24.34
C SER A 10 1.97 4.20 23.07
N THR A 11 2.15 3.45 21.99
CA THR A 11 2.76 3.94 20.74
C THR A 11 2.14 3.27 19.51
N PHE A 12 2.20 3.96 18.39
CA PHE A 12 1.89 3.56 17.02
C PHE A 12 0.58 2.78 16.87
N THR A 13 0.60 1.46 16.63
CA THR A 13 -0.61 0.68 16.37
C THR A 13 -1.47 0.44 17.61
N ASP A 14 -0.88 0.49 18.80
CA ASP A 14 -1.61 0.18 20.03
C ASP A 14 -2.22 1.42 20.70
N CYS A 15 -1.63 2.61 20.48
CA CYS A 15 -2.18 3.86 20.99
C CYS A 15 -1.77 5.02 20.07
N TYR A 16 -2.74 5.62 19.37
CA TYR A 16 -2.47 6.67 18.39
C TYR A 16 -3.63 7.65 18.24
N ALA A 17 -3.30 8.87 17.84
CA ALA A 17 -4.27 9.87 17.42
C ALA A 17 -4.93 9.44 16.10
N LEU A 18 -6.24 9.25 16.10
CA LEU A 18 -7.02 9.00 14.88
C LEU A 18 -7.26 10.31 14.12
N ASN A 19 -7.55 11.37 14.86
CA ASN A 19 -7.73 12.74 14.39
C ASN A 19 -7.42 13.72 15.54
N THR A 20 -7.75 14.99 15.40
CA THR A 20 -7.48 16.03 16.39
C THR A 20 -8.27 15.90 17.70
N ASP A 21 -9.25 15.00 17.78
CA ASP A 21 -10.18 14.85 18.92
C ASP A 21 -10.27 13.42 19.45
N GLU A 22 -9.80 12.44 18.68
CA GLU A 22 -9.99 11.02 18.97
C GLU A 22 -8.67 10.27 19.03
N VAL A 23 -8.57 9.37 20.00
CA VAL A 23 -7.44 8.43 20.19
C VAL A 23 -7.98 7.00 20.11
N ILE A 24 -7.28 6.14 19.37
CA ILE A 24 -7.51 4.70 19.38
C ILE A 24 -6.56 4.06 20.39
N VAL A 25 -7.11 3.17 21.21
CA VAL A 25 -6.33 2.29 22.10
C VAL A 25 -6.66 0.85 21.80
N ASN A 26 -5.64 0.06 21.50
CA ASN A 26 -5.72 -1.36 21.18
C ASN A 26 -5.03 -2.19 22.25
N LEU A 27 -5.58 -3.36 22.57
CA LEU A 27 -4.97 -4.36 23.44
C LEU A 27 -4.94 -5.70 22.70
N HIS A 28 -3.76 -6.31 22.61
CA HIS A 28 -3.60 -7.67 22.09
C HIS A 28 -3.82 -8.68 23.20
N THR A 29 -4.53 -9.76 22.93
CA THR A 29 -4.78 -10.85 23.88
C THR A 29 -4.78 -12.22 23.21
N GLY A 30 -4.72 -13.29 24.00
CA GLY A 30 -5.12 -14.62 23.54
C GLY A 30 -6.63 -14.72 23.35
N LYS A 31 -7.08 -15.76 22.64
CA LYS A 31 -8.51 -16.05 22.41
C LYS A 31 -9.23 -16.60 23.64
N ASP A 32 -8.53 -16.84 24.74
CA ASP A 32 -9.05 -17.23 26.04
C ASP A 32 -9.65 -16.04 26.83
N VAL A 33 -9.35 -14.80 26.44
CA VAL A 33 -9.90 -13.59 27.05
C VAL A 33 -11.35 -13.37 26.57
N THR A 34 -12.24 -13.16 27.51
CA THR A 34 -13.68 -13.04 27.26
C THR A 34 -14.21 -11.63 27.38
N ALA A 35 -13.53 -10.75 28.11
CA ALA A 35 -13.89 -9.34 28.25
C ALA A 35 -12.66 -8.49 28.56
N VAL A 36 -12.65 -7.28 28.01
CA VAL A 36 -11.66 -6.24 28.32
C VAL A 36 -12.39 -4.92 28.55
N SER A 37 -11.96 -4.20 29.59
CA SER A 37 -12.33 -2.80 29.81
C SER A 37 -11.06 -1.97 29.98
N ILE A 38 -11.05 -0.76 29.40
CA ILE A 38 -10.09 0.27 29.71
C ILE A 38 -10.66 1.14 30.83
N ILE A 39 -9.84 1.44 31.83
CA ILE A 39 -10.17 2.39 32.89
C ILE A 39 -9.34 3.64 32.62
N HIS A 40 -9.99 4.74 32.25
CA HIS A 40 -9.31 5.91 31.73
C HIS A 40 -9.88 7.22 32.28
N ASP A 41 -9.06 8.24 32.33
CA ASP A 41 -9.43 9.63 32.60
C ASP A 41 -8.20 10.54 32.38
N ASP A 42 -8.39 11.87 32.50
CA ASP A 42 -7.29 12.82 32.58
C ASP A 42 -6.38 12.50 33.80
N PRO A 43 -5.03 12.51 33.64
CA PRO A 43 -4.12 12.21 34.73
C PRO A 43 -4.27 13.18 35.94
N PHE A 44 -4.89 14.32 35.74
CA PHE A 44 -5.10 15.35 36.77
C PHE A 44 -6.56 15.51 37.22
N ALA A 45 -7.46 14.64 36.76
CA ALA A 45 -8.91 14.72 37.03
C ALA A 45 -9.26 14.84 38.54
N HIS A 46 -8.42 14.28 39.43
CA HIS A 46 -8.64 14.27 40.88
C HIS A 46 -7.63 15.13 41.65
N GLY A 47 -7.05 16.12 41.00
CA GLY A 47 -6.11 17.09 41.57
C GLY A 47 -4.66 16.85 41.22
N CYS A 48 -3.87 17.89 41.28
CA CYS A 48 -2.46 17.85 40.91
C CYS A 48 -1.63 17.05 41.91
N MET A 49 -0.59 16.37 41.43
CA MET A 49 0.52 15.83 42.22
C MET A 49 0.15 14.78 43.28
N GLY A 50 -0.94 14.05 43.06
CA GLY A 50 -1.21 12.84 43.83
C GLY A 50 -1.71 13.08 45.27
N HIS A 51 -2.38 14.19 45.56
CA HIS A 51 -3.02 14.41 46.86
C HIS A 51 -4.21 13.46 47.08
N ARG A 52 -4.81 12.90 46.02
CA ARG A 52 -5.86 11.88 46.09
C ARG A 52 -5.49 10.68 45.22
N PRO A 53 -5.98 9.47 45.53
CA PRO A 53 -5.86 8.34 44.61
C PRO A 53 -6.55 8.67 43.28
N TRP A 54 -5.86 8.42 42.19
CA TRP A 54 -6.46 8.53 40.85
C TRP A 54 -7.38 7.34 40.61
N TYR A 55 -8.53 7.59 40.02
CA TYR A 55 -9.45 6.58 39.52
C TYR A 55 -10.03 7.07 38.18
N GLY A 56 -10.27 6.15 37.25
CA GLY A 56 -10.85 6.48 35.95
C GLY A 56 -12.22 5.84 35.75
N THR A 57 -12.83 6.15 34.64
CA THR A 57 -14.11 5.59 34.20
C THR A 57 -13.86 4.31 33.40
N PRO A 58 -14.55 3.19 33.70
CA PRO A 58 -14.43 1.97 32.90
C PRO A 58 -15.25 2.09 31.60
N VAL A 59 -14.61 1.74 30.48
CA VAL A 59 -15.24 1.62 29.16
C VAL A 59 -14.93 0.24 28.59
N ALA A 60 -15.97 -0.48 28.15
CA ALA A 60 -15.80 -1.78 27.53
C ALA A 60 -15.12 -1.63 26.15
N MET A 61 -14.12 -2.48 25.89
CA MET A 61 -13.47 -2.56 24.59
C MET A 61 -14.17 -3.59 23.70
N LYS A 62 -14.16 -3.35 22.38
CA LYS A 62 -14.72 -4.29 21.39
C LYS A 62 -13.65 -5.29 20.96
N PRO A 63 -13.96 -6.61 20.83
CA PRO A 63 -13.08 -7.58 20.16
C PRO A 63 -13.14 -7.33 18.64
N GLU A 64 -12.33 -6.43 18.14
CA GLU A 64 -12.48 -5.86 16.80
C GLU A 64 -11.80 -6.69 15.72
N TRP A 65 -10.58 -7.18 16.00
CA TRP A 65 -9.82 -7.92 15.00
C TRP A 65 -9.45 -9.31 15.49
N GLU A 66 -10.07 -10.31 14.89
CA GLU A 66 -9.70 -11.69 15.14
C GLU A 66 -8.54 -12.10 14.21
N LEU A 67 -7.42 -12.53 14.80
CA LEU A 67 -6.27 -13.10 14.13
C LEU A 67 -6.20 -14.62 14.38
N LYS A 68 -5.30 -15.33 13.71
CA LYS A 68 -5.21 -16.79 13.82
C LYS A 68 -5.05 -17.27 15.27
N HIS A 69 -4.23 -16.60 16.05
CA HIS A 69 -3.90 -16.98 17.44
C HIS A 69 -4.24 -15.93 18.49
N ASN A 70 -4.56 -14.71 18.07
CA ASN A 70 -4.74 -13.55 18.91
C ASN A 70 -6.07 -12.86 18.62
N MET A 71 -6.52 -12.05 19.60
CA MET A 71 -7.60 -11.08 19.45
C MET A 71 -7.04 -9.68 19.71
N ILE A 72 -7.45 -8.70 18.92
CA ILE A 72 -7.19 -7.29 19.21
C ILE A 72 -8.49 -6.63 19.66
N TRP A 73 -8.48 -6.14 20.88
CA TRP A 73 -9.55 -5.34 21.47
C TRP A 73 -9.27 -3.87 21.20
N SER A 74 -10.28 -3.12 20.82
CA SER A 74 -10.13 -1.72 20.44
C SER A 74 -11.16 -0.84 21.12
N VAL A 75 -10.77 0.39 21.40
CA VAL A 75 -11.67 1.45 21.86
C VAL A 75 -11.24 2.78 21.26
N LYS A 76 -12.23 3.61 20.97
CA LYS A 76 -12.06 5.00 20.55
C LYS A 76 -12.41 5.91 21.72
N LEU A 77 -11.44 6.72 22.17
CA LEU A 77 -11.58 7.68 23.26
C LEU A 77 -11.61 9.11 22.72
N ARG A 78 -12.30 10.01 23.43
CA ARG A 78 -12.32 11.45 23.16
C ARG A 78 -11.84 12.20 24.40
N PRO A 79 -10.52 12.43 24.53
CA PRO A 79 -9.96 13.12 25.68
C PRO A 79 -10.47 14.56 25.81
N GLU A 80 -11.19 14.87 26.86
CA GLU A 80 -11.71 16.24 27.11
C GLU A 80 -10.58 17.27 27.15
N PHE A 81 -9.45 16.89 27.77
CA PHE A 81 -8.26 17.74 27.93
C PHE A 81 -7.06 17.31 27.07
N LYS A 82 -7.32 16.64 25.94
CA LYS A 82 -6.30 16.21 24.97
C LYS A 82 -5.23 15.26 25.50
N ARG A 83 -5.46 14.60 26.61
CA ARG A 83 -4.53 13.63 27.23
C ARG A 83 -5.30 12.57 27.99
N GLU A 84 -4.72 11.37 28.12
CA GLU A 84 -5.32 10.24 28.81
C GLU A 84 -4.30 9.54 29.71
N GLN A 85 -4.78 9.04 30.83
CA GLN A 85 -4.14 8.06 31.68
C GLN A 85 -5.05 6.86 31.81
N TYR A 86 -4.50 5.65 31.70
CA TYR A 86 -5.34 4.45 31.67
C TYR A 86 -4.62 3.19 32.14
N TYR A 87 -5.40 2.15 32.41
CA TYR A 87 -4.98 0.76 32.59
C TYR A 87 -6.11 -0.15 32.11
N PHE A 88 -5.81 -1.46 31.96
CA PHE A 88 -6.81 -2.41 31.49
C PHE A 88 -7.28 -3.34 32.60
N SER A 89 -8.56 -3.72 32.57
CA SER A 89 -9.16 -4.83 33.31
C SER A 89 -9.47 -5.93 32.32
N ILE A 90 -8.86 -7.10 32.49
CA ILE A 90 -8.87 -8.20 31.54
C ILE A 90 -9.44 -9.43 32.22
N THR A 91 -10.47 -10.04 31.62
CA THR A 91 -11.17 -11.21 32.17
C THR A 91 -11.07 -12.41 31.23
N ALA A 92 -10.67 -13.56 31.76
CA ALA A 92 -10.69 -14.85 31.10
C ALA A 92 -11.38 -15.89 32.01
N GLY A 93 -12.57 -16.34 31.63
CA GLY A 93 -13.40 -17.17 32.50
C GLY A 93 -13.73 -16.48 33.82
N ASN A 94 -13.29 -17.05 34.94
CA ASN A 94 -13.50 -16.51 36.30
C ASN A 94 -12.32 -15.68 36.83
N GLU A 95 -11.26 -15.54 36.04
CA GLU A 95 -10.08 -14.81 36.42
C GLU A 95 -10.13 -13.37 35.87
N THR A 96 -9.90 -12.38 36.71
CA THR A 96 -9.76 -10.98 36.30
C THR A 96 -8.43 -10.42 36.81
N VAL A 97 -7.68 -9.80 35.91
CA VAL A 97 -6.42 -9.11 36.23
C VAL A 97 -6.46 -7.68 35.72
N LEU A 98 -5.67 -6.83 36.38
CA LEU A 98 -5.42 -5.45 35.97
C LEU A 98 -4.03 -5.35 35.36
N MET A 99 -3.93 -4.79 34.15
CA MET A 99 -2.66 -4.58 33.46
C MET A 99 -2.28 -3.10 33.52
N PHE A 100 -1.13 -2.83 34.11
CA PHE A 100 -0.44 -1.53 34.12
C PHE A 100 0.84 -1.63 33.28
N GLU A 101 1.50 -0.50 33.06
CA GLU A 101 2.73 -0.46 32.27
C GLU A 101 3.84 -1.36 32.87
N ASP A 102 3.87 -1.52 34.19
CA ASP A 102 4.84 -2.34 34.92
C ASP A 102 4.41 -3.80 35.15
N GLY A 103 3.26 -4.23 34.65
CA GLY A 103 2.83 -5.64 34.68
C GLY A 103 1.38 -5.89 35.09
N PHE A 104 1.13 -7.14 35.48
CA PHE A 104 -0.21 -7.63 35.83
C PHE A 104 -0.38 -7.76 37.34
N TYR A 105 -1.56 -7.40 37.83
CA TYR A 105 -1.92 -7.44 39.23
C TYR A 105 -3.35 -7.98 39.41
N THR A 106 -3.58 -8.74 40.47
CA THR A 106 -4.95 -8.94 40.93
C THR A 106 -5.53 -7.62 41.44
N PRO A 107 -6.86 -7.45 41.48
CA PRO A 107 -7.46 -6.24 42.04
C PRO A 107 -6.97 -5.90 43.45
N GLY A 108 -6.79 -6.93 44.32
CA GLY A 108 -6.28 -6.74 45.69
C GLY A 108 -4.81 -6.32 45.77
N GLU A 109 -3.95 -6.80 44.87
CA GLU A 109 -2.55 -6.35 44.77
C GLU A 109 -2.46 -4.91 44.27
N ALA A 110 -3.26 -4.57 43.26
CA ALA A 110 -3.32 -3.21 42.72
C ALA A 110 -3.82 -2.20 43.77
N GLU A 111 -4.75 -2.58 44.63
CA GLU A 111 -5.21 -1.74 45.73
C GLU A 111 -4.09 -1.50 46.76
N LYS A 112 -3.33 -2.52 47.13
CA LYS A 112 -2.19 -2.43 48.04
C LYS A 112 -1.06 -1.56 47.50
N LYS A 113 -0.83 -1.52 46.20
CA LYS A 113 0.17 -0.65 45.55
C LYS A 113 -0.10 0.84 45.75
N GLY A 114 -1.35 1.21 46.01
CA GLY A 114 -1.74 2.59 46.28
C GLY A 114 -1.36 3.55 45.16
N ARG A 115 -0.47 4.52 45.44
CA ARG A 115 -0.03 5.55 44.49
C ARG A 115 1.13 5.11 43.58
N MET A 116 1.72 3.96 43.79
CA MET A 116 2.90 3.45 43.08
C MET A 116 2.54 2.73 41.76
N LYS A 117 1.35 2.94 41.25
CA LYS A 117 0.90 2.35 39.98
C LYS A 117 1.54 3.07 38.81
N GLN A 118 2.04 2.30 37.85
CA GLN A 118 2.55 2.83 36.57
C GLN A 118 1.46 2.70 35.51
N TYR A 119 0.71 3.78 35.35
CA TYR A 119 -0.36 3.85 34.35
C TYR A 119 0.21 4.05 32.96
N PHE A 120 -0.44 3.48 31.95
CA PHE A 120 -0.24 3.88 30.56
C PHE A 120 -0.70 5.31 30.37
N LYS A 121 -0.09 6.02 29.41
CA LYS A 121 -0.42 7.43 29.14
C LYS A 121 -0.43 7.71 27.65
N PHE A 122 -1.40 8.51 27.24
CA PHE A 122 -1.35 9.31 26.02
C PHE A 122 -1.08 10.76 26.46
N PRO A 123 0.15 11.27 26.32
CA PRO A 123 0.58 12.49 27.02
C PRO A 123 -0.16 13.75 26.56
N TRP A 124 -0.34 13.88 25.24
CA TRP A 124 -1.01 15.04 24.64
C TRP A 124 -1.38 14.79 23.20
N LEU A 125 -2.61 15.17 22.81
CA LEU A 125 -3.11 15.08 21.44
C LEU A 125 -2.77 16.38 20.67
N ASN A 126 -1.58 16.41 20.06
CA ASN A 126 -1.18 17.48 19.16
C ASN A 126 -1.74 17.25 17.76
N SER A 127 -2.26 18.28 17.12
CA SER A 127 -2.69 18.19 15.71
C SER A 127 -1.53 17.86 14.75
N ALA A 128 -0.32 18.29 15.11
CA ALA A 128 0.89 18.04 14.32
C ALA A 128 1.37 16.56 14.38
N ASP A 129 0.91 15.79 15.37
CA ASP A 129 1.28 14.39 15.55
C ASP A 129 0.24 13.42 14.93
N VAL A 130 -0.85 13.97 14.38
CA VAL A 130 -1.85 13.19 13.66
C VAL A 130 -1.33 12.84 12.28
N ILE A 131 -1.26 11.55 11.97
CA ILE A 131 -0.87 11.08 10.63
C ILE A 131 -2.01 11.40 9.66
N THR A 132 -1.75 12.29 8.71
CA THR A 132 -2.73 12.78 7.74
C THR A 132 -2.21 12.64 6.31
N PRO A 133 -2.33 11.44 5.70
CA PRO A 133 -2.03 11.28 4.28
C PRO A 133 -3.02 12.09 3.44
N PRO A 134 -2.68 12.46 2.19
CA PRO A 134 -3.58 13.24 1.33
C PRO A 134 -4.92 12.52 1.10
N ASP A 135 -6.03 13.18 1.39
CA ASP A 135 -7.39 12.59 1.34
C ASP A 135 -7.76 12.06 -0.05
N TRP A 136 -7.30 12.73 -1.11
CA TRP A 136 -7.59 12.36 -2.50
C TRP A 136 -7.07 10.96 -2.87
N VAL A 137 -6.06 10.44 -2.17
CA VAL A 137 -5.46 9.12 -2.44
C VAL A 137 -6.46 7.99 -2.22
N ASN A 138 -7.31 8.08 -1.19
CA ASN A 138 -8.34 7.09 -0.91
C ASN A 138 -9.35 6.93 -2.05
N GLU A 139 -9.63 8.01 -2.77
CA GLU A 139 -10.57 8.02 -3.90
C GLU A 139 -9.94 7.60 -5.22
N THR A 140 -8.60 7.51 -5.25
CA THR A 140 -7.86 7.22 -6.47
C THR A 140 -7.86 5.73 -6.80
N VAL A 141 -8.17 5.43 -8.05
CA VAL A 141 -7.89 4.15 -8.68
C VAL A 141 -6.70 4.35 -9.62
N TRP A 142 -5.57 3.77 -9.23
CA TRP A 142 -4.31 3.90 -9.93
C TRP A 142 -4.18 2.94 -11.09
N TYR A 143 -3.38 3.35 -12.08
CA TYR A 143 -2.97 2.51 -13.18
C TYR A 143 -1.45 2.61 -13.38
N GLN A 144 -0.75 1.50 -13.15
CA GLN A 144 0.71 1.44 -13.30
C GLN A 144 1.09 1.24 -14.76
N ILE A 145 1.99 2.08 -15.27
CA ILE A 145 2.45 2.06 -16.66
C ILE A 145 3.96 1.82 -16.71
N MET A 146 4.39 0.84 -17.50
CA MET A 146 5.76 0.75 -17.98
C MET A 146 5.83 1.40 -19.38
N PRO A 147 6.44 2.59 -19.53
CA PRO A 147 6.33 3.38 -20.76
C PRO A 147 6.74 2.63 -22.03
N ASP A 148 7.88 1.93 -22.00
CA ASP A 148 8.37 1.14 -23.14
C ASP A 148 7.37 0.12 -23.67
N ARG A 149 6.43 -0.36 -22.81
CA ARG A 149 5.52 -1.49 -23.10
C ARG A 149 4.06 -1.09 -23.26
N PHE A 150 3.72 0.18 -23.02
CA PHE A 150 2.32 0.61 -22.97
C PHE A 150 1.80 1.04 -24.34
N CYS A 151 2.35 2.08 -24.94
CA CYS A 151 1.94 2.56 -26.27
C CYS A 151 3.05 3.36 -26.93
N ARG A 152 3.24 3.16 -28.24
CA ARG A 152 4.14 3.95 -29.07
C ARG A 152 3.33 5.03 -29.80
N GLY A 153 3.62 6.30 -29.49
CA GLY A 153 2.97 7.47 -30.10
C GLY A 153 3.85 8.23 -31.09
N SER A 154 5.17 7.99 -31.05
CA SER A 154 6.15 8.67 -31.91
C SER A 154 6.82 7.70 -32.87
N ASP A 155 6.98 8.13 -34.12
CA ASP A 155 7.80 7.45 -35.13
C ASP A 155 9.26 7.85 -35.09
N ALA A 156 9.66 8.69 -34.13
CA ALA A 156 11.06 9.09 -33.95
C ALA A 156 11.96 7.86 -33.77
N PRO A 157 13.16 7.87 -34.35
CA PRO A 157 14.15 6.80 -34.18
C PRO A 157 14.45 6.62 -32.69
N LYS A 158 14.44 5.39 -32.21
CA LYS A 158 14.86 5.03 -30.85
C LYS A 158 16.35 4.71 -30.84
N ARG A 159 17.04 4.97 -29.73
CA ARG A 159 18.48 4.70 -29.58
C ARG A 159 18.84 3.21 -29.69
N PHE A 160 17.87 2.36 -29.30
CA PHE A 160 18.06 0.91 -29.34
C PHE A 160 17.07 0.25 -30.32
N PRO A 161 17.46 -0.90 -30.94
CA PRO A 161 16.57 -1.67 -31.81
C PRO A 161 15.29 -2.07 -31.06
N THR A 162 14.14 -1.84 -31.67
CA THR A 162 12.86 -2.21 -31.06
C THR A 162 12.31 -3.49 -31.68
N ARG A 163 11.69 -4.32 -30.84
CA ARG A 163 10.89 -5.47 -31.29
C ARG A 163 9.59 -5.01 -31.93
N LYS A 164 9.00 -5.87 -32.76
CA LYS A 164 7.66 -5.63 -33.28
C LYS A 164 6.65 -5.67 -32.13
N TRP A 165 5.75 -4.70 -32.06
CA TRP A 165 4.76 -4.58 -31.00
C TRP A 165 3.88 -5.84 -30.86
N SER A 166 3.55 -6.53 -31.95
CA SER A 166 2.77 -7.77 -31.97
C SER A 166 3.53 -8.99 -31.43
N ASP A 167 4.87 -8.91 -31.25
CA ASP A 167 5.69 -10.01 -30.76
C ASP A 167 5.80 -9.99 -29.22
N GLY A 168 4.69 -10.29 -28.56
CA GLY A 168 4.56 -10.29 -27.10
C GLY A 168 4.90 -11.63 -26.44
N LYS A 169 5.80 -12.45 -27.04
CA LYS A 169 6.24 -13.74 -26.48
C LYS A 169 7.77 -13.77 -26.37
N ASN A 170 8.27 -14.65 -25.48
CA ASN A 170 9.72 -14.82 -25.26
C ASN A 170 10.43 -13.48 -25.02
N ILE A 171 9.94 -12.74 -24.04
CA ILE A 171 10.48 -11.43 -23.66
C ILE A 171 11.82 -11.63 -22.98
N HIS A 172 12.84 -10.87 -23.40
CA HIS A 172 14.15 -10.83 -22.77
C HIS A 172 14.36 -9.49 -22.03
N PHE A 173 15.24 -9.49 -21.04
CA PHE A 173 15.52 -8.30 -20.22
C PHE A 173 15.91 -7.05 -21.03
N TRP A 174 16.57 -7.24 -22.16
CA TRP A 174 17.06 -6.15 -23.01
C TRP A 174 16.11 -5.74 -24.15
N ASP A 175 14.98 -6.42 -24.25
CA ASP A 175 14.02 -6.12 -25.31
C ASP A 175 13.39 -4.75 -25.11
N THR A 176 13.40 -3.90 -26.15
CA THR A 176 12.68 -2.63 -26.19
C THR A 176 11.53 -2.71 -27.20
N TYR A 177 10.45 -2.02 -26.91
CA TYR A 177 9.27 -1.94 -27.80
C TYR A 177 9.02 -0.51 -28.27
N GLY A 178 9.63 0.48 -27.62
CA GLY A 178 9.62 1.86 -28.04
C GLY A 178 8.35 2.63 -27.70
N GLY A 179 7.62 2.19 -26.68
CA GLY A 179 6.57 3.02 -26.08
C GLY A 179 7.13 4.32 -25.50
N ASP A 180 6.32 5.37 -25.43
CA ASP A 180 6.77 6.72 -25.10
C ASP A 180 5.65 7.57 -24.45
N LEU A 181 6.02 8.78 -23.98
CA LEU A 181 5.11 9.73 -23.32
C LEU A 181 3.97 10.16 -24.24
N LYS A 182 4.24 10.34 -25.52
CA LYS A 182 3.20 10.68 -26.49
C LYS A 182 2.16 9.56 -26.62
N GLY A 183 2.61 8.28 -26.68
CA GLY A 183 1.72 7.12 -26.70
C GLY A 183 0.86 7.01 -25.42
N ILE A 184 1.44 7.32 -24.25
CA ILE A 184 0.67 7.39 -23.01
C ILE A 184 -0.37 8.51 -23.10
N THR A 185 0.01 9.70 -23.58
CA THR A 185 -0.88 10.85 -23.76
C THR A 185 -2.07 10.54 -24.67
N GLU A 186 -1.86 9.80 -25.75
CA GLU A 186 -2.90 9.35 -26.67
C GLU A 186 -3.88 8.34 -26.02
N LYS A 187 -3.46 7.62 -24.98
CA LYS A 187 -4.27 6.63 -24.28
C LYS A 187 -4.92 7.13 -22.98
N LEU A 188 -4.73 8.38 -22.59
CA LEU A 188 -5.34 8.94 -21.37
C LEU A 188 -6.88 8.88 -21.40
N GLU A 189 -7.50 9.05 -22.57
CA GLU A 189 -8.97 8.93 -22.71
C GLU A 189 -9.44 7.49 -22.49
N TYR A 190 -8.71 6.48 -22.96
CA TYR A 190 -8.97 5.08 -22.64
C TYR A 190 -8.93 4.84 -21.13
N LEU A 191 -7.94 5.39 -20.43
CA LEU A 191 -7.81 5.25 -18.98
C LEU A 191 -8.95 5.96 -18.23
N ARG A 192 -9.31 7.17 -18.64
CA ARG A 192 -10.49 7.89 -18.11
C ARG A 192 -11.76 7.05 -18.31
N ASP A 193 -11.97 6.50 -19.50
CA ASP A 193 -13.17 5.71 -19.85
C ASP A 193 -13.20 4.37 -19.11
N LEU A 194 -12.05 3.83 -18.73
CA LEU A 194 -11.93 2.69 -17.81
C LEU A 194 -12.30 3.07 -16.37
N GLY A 195 -12.24 4.35 -16.02
CA GLY A 195 -12.53 4.87 -14.68
C GLY A 195 -11.31 5.18 -13.83
N ILE A 196 -10.10 5.13 -14.42
CA ILE A 196 -8.82 5.45 -13.77
C ILE A 196 -8.77 6.93 -13.39
N THR A 197 -8.26 7.22 -12.20
CA THR A 197 -8.11 8.58 -11.66
C THR A 197 -6.69 8.91 -11.22
N GLY A 198 -5.75 7.98 -11.36
CA GLY A 198 -4.33 8.22 -11.17
C GLY A 198 -3.48 7.30 -12.03
N ILE A 199 -2.38 7.79 -12.58
CA ILE A 199 -1.37 6.99 -13.26
C ILE A 199 -0.06 7.02 -12.47
N TYR A 200 0.60 5.86 -12.41
CA TYR A 200 1.95 5.71 -11.90
C TYR A 200 2.83 5.18 -13.02
N MET A 201 3.88 5.92 -13.38
CA MET A 201 4.83 5.53 -14.41
C MET A 201 6.11 5.00 -13.77
N THR A 202 6.61 3.82 -14.22
CA THR A 202 7.97 3.38 -13.91
C THR A 202 8.97 4.41 -14.43
N PRO A 203 10.27 4.38 -14.02
CA PRO A 203 11.20 5.49 -14.28
C PRO A 203 11.23 5.95 -15.74
N ILE A 204 11.30 7.27 -15.93
CA ILE A 204 11.29 7.90 -17.27
C ILE A 204 12.61 8.63 -17.60
N PHE A 205 13.58 8.59 -16.69
CA PHE A 205 14.82 9.35 -16.78
C PHE A 205 15.89 8.66 -17.62
N LEU A 206 16.87 9.43 -18.07
CA LEU A 206 17.96 8.98 -18.92
C LEU A 206 18.63 7.72 -18.36
N SER A 207 18.66 6.67 -19.18
CA SER A 207 19.25 5.37 -18.88
C SER A 207 19.50 4.59 -20.17
N ASN A 208 20.28 3.50 -20.11
CA ASN A 208 20.49 2.58 -21.23
C ASN A 208 19.65 1.31 -21.17
N SER A 209 18.78 1.14 -20.15
CA SER A 209 17.86 0.02 -20.05
C SER A 209 16.44 0.42 -20.51
N ASN A 210 15.59 -0.57 -20.79
CA ASN A 210 14.18 -0.36 -21.09
C ASN A 210 13.36 0.02 -19.85
N HIS A 211 13.79 -0.39 -18.66
CA HIS A 211 13.12 -0.17 -17.38
C HIS A 211 13.58 1.10 -16.65
N LYS A 212 14.73 1.68 -17.03
CA LYS A 212 15.32 2.94 -16.52
C LYS A 212 15.71 2.95 -15.02
N TYR A 213 15.67 1.84 -14.30
CA TYR A 213 16.07 1.79 -12.88
C TYR A 213 17.57 2.02 -12.67
N ASN A 214 18.43 1.87 -13.68
CA ASN A 214 19.81 2.32 -13.64
C ASN A 214 19.93 3.76 -14.20
N THR A 215 19.44 4.73 -13.44
CA THR A 215 19.31 6.13 -13.85
C THR A 215 20.68 6.82 -14.02
N PHE A 216 20.90 7.50 -15.14
CA PHE A 216 22.10 8.28 -15.45
C PHE A 216 21.93 9.78 -15.18
N SER A 217 20.72 10.29 -15.26
CA SER A 217 20.38 11.68 -14.96
C SER A 217 18.96 11.72 -14.41
N TYR A 218 18.74 12.40 -13.29
CA TYR A 218 17.43 12.60 -12.70
C TYR A 218 16.76 13.92 -13.15
N GLU A 219 17.44 14.66 -14.04
CA GLU A 219 16.99 15.95 -14.57
C GLU A 219 16.65 15.88 -16.06
N THR A 220 17.01 14.77 -16.73
CA THR A 220 16.83 14.59 -18.17
C THR A 220 15.86 13.44 -18.43
N ILE A 221 14.75 13.73 -19.11
CA ILE A 221 13.85 12.70 -19.62
C ILE A 221 14.61 11.87 -20.65
N ASP A 222 14.42 10.55 -20.63
CA ASP A 222 15.06 9.66 -21.60
C ASP A 222 14.59 9.99 -23.03
N PRO A 223 15.50 10.27 -23.99
CA PRO A 223 15.13 10.63 -25.36
C PRO A 223 14.28 9.58 -26.09
N ASP A 224 14.35 8.30 -25.67
CA ASP A 224 13.49 7.26 -26.22
C ASP A 224 12.04 7.39 -25.74
N PHE A 225 11.82 8.11 -24.63
CA PHE A 225 10.47 8.35 -24.08
C PHE A 225 9.91 9.71 -24.50
N GLY A 226 10.76 10.70 -24.76
CA GLY A 226 10.31 12.02 -25.20
C GLY A 226 11.06 13.17 -24.56
N THR A 227 10.40 14.32 -24.44
CA THR A 227 10.98 15.56 -23.90
C THR A 227 10.26 15.98 -22.61
N GLU A 228 10.80 17.00 -21.95
CA GLU A 228 10.19 17.62 -20.77
C GLU A 228 8.84 18.27 -21.14
N GLU A 229 8.75 18.93 -22.30
CA GLU A 229 7.52 19.55 -22.78
C GLU A 229 6.43 18.49 -23.03
N GLU A 230 6.81 17.32 -23.55
CA GLU A 230 5.87 16.19 -23.73
C GLU A 230 5.40 15.62 -22.39
N LEU A 231 6.26 15.59 -21.36
CA LEU A 231 5.86 15.20 -20.00
C LEU A 231 4.86 16.21 -19.41
N VAL A 232 5.17 17.51 -19.48
CA VAL A 232 4.26 18.55 -18.97
C VAL A 232 2.92 18.50 -19.71
N ALA A 233 2.92 18.36 -21.02
CA ALA A 233 1.69 18.21 -21.80
C ALA A 233 0.89 16.95 -21.44
N LEU A 234 1.57 15.84 -21.10
CA LEU A 234 0.93 14.63 -20.58
C LEU A 234 0.25 14.90 -19.24
N VAL A 235 0.95 15.55 -18.30
CA VAL A 235 0.42 15.87 -16.97
C VAL A 235 -0.77 16.81 -17.09
N ASP A 236 -0.66 17.90 -17.87
CA ASP A 236 -1.75 18.86 -18.08
C ASP A 236 -2.99 18.17 -18.68
N LYS A 237 -2.79 17.30 -19.68
CA LYS A 237 -3.89 16.53 -20.27
C LYS A 237 -4.49 15.55 -19.25
N ALA A 238 -3.67 14.85 -18.48
CA ALA A 238 -4.14 13.94 -17.43
C ALA A 238 -5.01 14.69 -16.41
N HIS A 239 -4.54 15.83 -15.91
CA HIS A 239 -5.29 16.69 -14.99
C HIS A 239 -6.62 17.19 -15.59
N SER A 240 -6.63 17.57 -16.87
CA SER A 240 -7.87 17.96 -17.57
C SER A 240 -8.91 16.85 -17.65
N LEU A 241 -8.47 15.58 -17.52
CA LEU A 241 -9.32 14.39 -17.49
C LEU A 241 -9.59 13.87 -16.07
N GLY A 242 -9.13 14.60 -15.03
CA GLY A 242 -9.26 14.19 -13.63
C GLY A 242 -8.34 13.02 -13.24
N ILE A 243 -7.21 12.87 -13.91
CA ILE A 243 -6.22 11.81 -13.66
C ILE A 243 -4.97 12.44 -13.03
N ARG A 244 -4.58 11.98 -11.85
CA ARG A 244 -3.36 12.33 -11.14
C ARG A 244 -2.15 11.62 -11.74
N VAL A 245 -0.95 12.19 -11.55
CA VAL A 245 0.29 11.64 -12.12
C VAL A 245 1.34 11.43 -11.03
N MET A 246 1.84 10.21 -10.90
CA MET A 246 2.93 9.84 -9.99
C MET A 246 4.13 9.32 -10.78
N LEU A 247 5.33 9.80 -10.45
CA LEU A 247 6.60 9.38 -11.04
C LEU A 247 7.37 8.44 -10.10
N ASP A 248 8.20 7.60 -10.69
CA ASP A 248 9.13 6.72 -9.98
C ASP A 248 10.46 7.41 -9.71
N ALA A 249 10.99 7.27 -8.50
CA ALA A 249 12.20 7.90 -8.01
C ALA A 249 13.21 6.85 -7.52
N VAL A 250 14.27 6.64 -8.27
CA VAL A 250 15.34 5.67 -7.98
C VAL A 250 16.45 6.34 -7.20
N PHE A 251 16.32 6.45 -5.87
CA PHE A 251 17.28 7.17 -5.02
C PHE A 251 18.15 6.26 -4.15
N ASN A 252 17.82 4.97 -4.09
CA ASN A 252 18.68 3.99 -3.44
C ASN A 252 20.02 3.80 -4.16
N HIS A 253 20.00 3.87 -5.49
CA HIS A 253 21.15 3.65 -6.36
C HIS A 253 21.05 4.50 -7.62
N CYS A 254 22.11 4.57 -8.39
CA CYS A 254 22.12 5.19 -9.70
C CYS A 254 22.68 4.20 -10.76
N GLY A 255 22.71 4.60 -12.01
CA GLY A 255 23.45 3.88 -13.04
C GLY A 255 24.91 4.28 -13.11
N THR A 256 25.74 3.44 -13.73
CA THR A 256 27.20 3.67 -13.84
C THR A 256 27.59 4.88 -14.68
N GLU A 257 26.70 5.38 -15.55
CA GLU A 257 26.95 6.59 -16.35
C GLU A 257 26.49 7.89 -15.64
N PHE A 258 26.04 7.80 -14.37
CA PHE A 258 25.75 8.99 -13.59
C PHE A 258 27.01 9.81 -13.36
N ALA A 259 27.01 11.09 -13.76
CA ALA A 259 28.20 11.92 -13.77
C ALA A 259 28.98 11.98 -12.44
N PRO A 260 28.31 12.14 -11.26
CA PRO A 260 28.99 12.06 -9.98
C PRO A 260 29.68 10.71 -9.72
N TRP A 261 29.07 9.57 -10.15
CA TRP A 261 29.71 8.26 -10.03
C TRP A 261 30.94 8.16 -10.90
N GLN A 262 30.86 8.61 -12.16
CA GLN A 262 32.00 8.59 -13.09
C GLN A 262 33.18 9.43 -12.58
N ASP A 263 32.89 10.58 -11.98
CA ASP A 263 33.90 11.43 -11.37
C ASP A 263 34.55 10.76 -10.15
N ALA A 264 33.74 10.20 -9.24
CA ALA A 264 34.25 9.48 -8.08
C ALA A 264 35.12 8.29 -8.45
N VAL A 265 34.72 7.50 -9.44
CA VAL A 265 35.51 6.34 -9.92
C VAL A 265 36.82 6.78 -10.58
N LYS A 266 36.81 7.89 -11.32
CA LYS A 266 38.00 8.40 -12.02
C LYS A 266 38.99 9.06 -11.08
N ASN A 267 38.54 9.91 -10.16
CA ASN A 267 39.37 10.80 -9.37
C ASN A 267 39.59 10.30 -7.92
N GLY A 268 38.87 9.26 -7.48
CA GLY A 268 39.00 8.73 -6.14
C GLY A 268 38.70 9.78 -5.05
N LEU A 269 39.54 9.83 -4.04
CA LEU A 269 39.38 10.76 -2.90
C LEU A 269 39.49 12.26 -3.27
N GLU A 270 39.99 12.59 -4.47
CA GLU A 270 40.01 13.97 -4.97
C GLU A 270 38.65 14.38 -5.60
N SER A 271 37.74 13.46 -5.79
CA SER A 271 36.42 13.77 -6.32
C SER A 271 35.54 14.43 -5.27
N PRO A 272 34.85 15.55 -5.57
CA PRO A 272 33.85 16.13 -4.68
C PRO A 272 32.67 15.21 -4.42
N TYR A 273 32.48 14.18 -5.24
CA TYR A 273 31.39 13.22 -5.16
C TYR A 273 31.78 11.90 -4.47
N TRP A 274 33.00 11.78 -3.93
CA TRP A 274 33.47 10.54 -3.33
C TRP A 274 32.50 10.04 -2.24
N ASP A 275 32.09 10.90 -1.32
CA ASP A 275 31.23 10.58 -0.21
C ASP A 275 29.72 10.48 -0.58
N TRP A 276 29.38 10.65 -1.87
CA TRP A 276 28.05 10.38 -2.38
C TRP A 276 27.76 8.88 -2.52
N PHE A 277 28.81 8.06 -2.44
CA PHE A 277 28.75 6.61 -2.62
C PHE A 277 29.48 5.89 -1.49
N PHE A 278 29.34 4.58 -1.44
CA PHE A 278 30.04 3.72 -0.48
C PHE A 278 31.12 2.93 -1.23
N ILE A 279 32.26 3.56 -1.51
CA ILE A 279 33.41 2.97 -2.21
C ILE A 279 34.45 2.55 -1.18
N ASN A 280 34.76 1.24 -1.14
CA ASN A 280 35.69 0.64 -0.17
C ASN A 280 37.05 0.33 -0.75
N GLN A 281 37.17 0.30 -2.10
CA GLN A 281 38.43 0.01 -2.80
C GLN A 281 38.59 0.97 -3.97
N TRP A 282 39.76 1.61 -4.03
CA TRP A 282 40.11 2.47 -5.16
C TRP A 282 41.61 2.32 -5.51
N PRO A 283 42.05 2.32 -6.77
CA PRO A 283 41.20 2.31 -7.97
C PRO A 283 40.32 1.05 -8.02
N LEU A 284 39.15 1.18 -8.63
CA LEU A 284 38.26 0.05 -8.78
C LEU A 284 38.92 -1.02 -9.66
N PRO A 285 38.94 -2.29 -9.23
CA PRO A 285 39.42 -3.36 -10.11
C PRO A 285 38.47 -3.53 -11.30
N LYS A 286 38.94 -4.22 -12.34
CA LYS A 286 38.09 -4.57 -13.49
C LYS A 286 36.81 -5.19 -12.99
N LEU A 287 35.68 -4.60 -13.38
CA LEU A 287 34.35 -4.99 -12.91
C LEU A 287 34.04 -6.41 -13.37
N GLY A 288 33.83 -7.31 -12.41
CA GLY A 288 33.03 -8.53 -12.60
C GLY A 288 31.54 -8.18 -12.67
N MET A 289 30.71 -9.19 -12.78
CA MET A 289 29.24 -8.99 -12.81
C MET A 289 28.65 -8.60 -11.43
N LYS A 290 29.38 -8.80 -10.33
CA LYS A 290 28.90 -8.63 -8.96
C LYS A 290 29.90 -7.90 -8.07
N THR A 291 29.38 -7.25 -7.01
CA THR A 291 30.11 -6.51 -5.99
C THR A 291 30.20 -7.24 -4.64
N GLU A 292 29.96 -8.56 -4.62
CA GLU A 292 29.99 -9.40 -3.40
C GLU A 292 31.37 -9.38 -2.70
N ASP A 293 32.41 -8.94 -3.37
CA ASP A 293 33.75 -8.73 -2.80
C ASP A 293 33.86 -7.45 -1.95
N GLY A 294 32.79 -6.66 -1.87
CA GLY A 294 32.72 -5.46 -1.04
C GLY A 294 33.47 -4.25 -1.58
N ARG A 295 33.90 -4.24 -2.85
CA ARG A 295 34.64 -3.11 -3.46
C ARG A 295 33.88 -1.79 -3.40
N TYR A 296 32.57 -1.83 -3.56
CA TYR A 296 31.60 -0.77 -3.29
C TYR A 296 30.23 -1.40 -3.05
N TYR A 297 29.34 -0.69 -2.38
CA TYR A 297 27.97 -1.17 -2.21
C TYR A 297 27.12 -0.85 -3.44
N SER A 298 26.24 -1.77 -3.80
CA SER A 298 25.32 -1.66 -4.92
C SER A 298 24.01 -2.37 -4.61
N PHE A 299 22.97 -2.03 -5.34
CA PHE A 299 21.69 -2.75 -5.22
C PHE A 299 21.85 -4.18 -5.72
N ALA A 300 21.39 -5.15 -4.92
CA ALA A 300 21.39 -6.59 -5.22
C ALA A 300 22.77 -7.12 -5.72
N PHE A 301 23.87 -6.53 -5.25
CA PHE A 301 25.23 -6.80 -5.71
C PHE A 301 25.47 -6.52 -7.21
N GLY A 302 24.54 -5.85 -7.88
CA GLY A 302 24.65 -5.52 -9.31
C GLY A 302 25.65 -4.42 -9.56
N THR A 303 26.73 -4.68 -10.32
CA THR A 303 27.77 -3.67 -10.63
C THR A 303 27.24 -2.44 -11.36
N MET A 304 26.09 -2.57 -12.02
CA MET A 304 25.47 -1.48 -12.79
C MET A 304 24.63 -0.52 -11.95
N MET A 305 24.48 -0.78 -10.63
CA MET A 305 23.59 -0.03 -9.75
C MET A 305 24.31 0.37 -8.44
N PRO A 306 25.36 1.23 -8.49
CA PRO A 306 26.08 1.68 -7.32
C PRO A 306 25.16 2.44 -6.35
N LYS A 307 25.27 2.10 -5.05
CA LYS A 307 24.41 2.64 -3.99
C LYS A 307 24.77 4.09 -3.69
N LEU A 308 23.74 4.94 -3.60
CA LEU A 308 23.87 6.33 -3.17
C LEU A 308 23.91 6.43 -1.64
N ASN A 309 24.77 7.30 -1.13
CA ASN A 309 24.82 7.65 0.29
C ASN A 309 23.76 8.70 0.63
N THR A 310 22.54 8.25 0.86
CA THR A 310 21.42 9.12 1.18
C THR A 310 21.51 9.79 2.58
N ASN A 311 22.58 9.53 3.37
CA ASN A 311 22.89 10.30 4.58
C ASN A 311 23.73 11.54 4.29
N ASN A 312 24.36 11.63 3.11
CA ASN A 312 25.20 12.75 2.72
C ASN A 312 24.33 14.01 2.49
N PRO A 313 24.65 15.15 3.15
CA PRO A 313 23.85 16.38 3.03
C PRO A 313 23.77 16.92 1.58
N GLU A 314 24.82 16.74 0.79
CA GLU A 314 24.85 17.20 -0.62
C GLU A 314 23.93 16.32 -1.48
N VAL A 315 23.88 15.01 -1.24
CA VAL A 315 22.94 14.09 -1.90
C VAL A 315 21.50 14.47 -1.53
N ILE A 316 21.24 14.78 -0.26
CA ILE A 316 19.92 15.24 0.19
C ILE A 316 19.55 16.54 -0.56
N ALA A 317 20.41 17.54 -0.52
CA ALA A 317 20.16 18.83 -1.18
C ALA A 317 19.97 18.69 -2.71
N TYR A 318 20.73 17.80 -3.35
CA TYR A 318 20.59 17.48 -4.76
C TYR A 318 19.17 16.97 -5.10
N PHE A 319 18.69 15.98 -4.36
CA PHE A 319 17.37 15.42 -4.63
C PHE A 319 16.22 16.32 -4.14
N GLN A 320 16.41 17.11 -3.09
CA GLN A 320 15.42 18.14 -2.71
C GLN A 320 15.19 19.13 -3.84
N ARG A 321 16.26 19.63 -4.47
CA ARG A 321 16.17 20.55 -5.62
C ARG A 321 15.44 19.91 -6.80
N ILE A 322 15.77 18.68 -7.12
CA ILE A 322 15.22 17.95 -8.27
C ILE A 322 13.74 17.65 -8.04
N CYS A 323 13.39 17.01 -6.93
CA CYS A 323 12.01 16.62 -6.68
C CYS A 323 11.10 17.83 -6.47
N SER A 324 11.59 18.90 -5.85
CA SER A 324 10.84 20.17 -5.75
C SER A 324 10.56 20.76 -7.13
N ARG A 325 11.48 20.59 -8.09
CA ARG A 325 11.24 20.97 -9.49
C ARG A 325 10.17 20.10 -10.14
N TRP A 326 10.21 18.78 -9.94
CA TRP A 326 9.19 17.89 -10.49
C TRP A 326 7.78 18.25 -10.02
N VAL A 327 7.61 18.52 -8.72
CA VAL A 327 6.32 18.91 -8.16
C VAL A 327 5.88 20.30 -8.66
N ARG A 328 6.78 21.28 -8.62
CA ARG A 328 6.44 22.68 -8.93
C ARG A 328 6.30 22.96 -10.43
N ASP A 329 7.23 22.41 -11.26
CA ASP A 329 7.36 22.79 -12.67
C ASP A 329 6.67 21.77 -13.60
N TRP A 330 6.59 20.49 -13.21
CA TRP A 330 5.89 19.45 -13.97
C TRP A 330 4.50 19.11 -13.40
N HIS A 331 4.16 19.69 -12.26
CA HIS A 331 2.87 19.53 -11.58
C HIS A 331 2.50 18.08 -11.28
N ILE A 332 3.47 17.22 -10.98
CA ILE A 332 3.18 15.84 -10.59
C ILE A 332 2.53 15.79 -9.20
N ASP A 333 1.63 14.83 -9.00
CA ASP A 333 0.85 14.67 -7.78
C ASP A 333 1.48 13.72 -6.76
N GLY A 334 2.47 12.92 -7.17
CA GLY A 334 3.10 11.98 -6.27
C GLY A 334 4.45 11.45 -6.74
N ILE A 335 5.18 10.84 -5.82
CA ILE A 335 6.48 10.21 -6.06
C ILE A 335 6.47 8.83 -5.39
N ARG A 336 6.77 7.80 -6.16
CA ARG A 336 7.05 6.45 -5.66
C ARG A 336 8.55 6.27 -5.52
N PHE A 337 9.01 5.83 -4.38
CA PHE A 337 10.42 5.61 -4.07
C PHE A 337 10.78 4.14 -4.26
N ASP A 338 11.61 3.87 -5.27
CA ASP A 338 12.17 2.56 -5.56
C ASP A 338 13.10 2.10 -4.43
N VAL A 339 13.02 0.81 -4.05
CA VAL A 339 13.78 0.25 -2.92
C VAL A 339 13.71 1.14 -1.68
N GLY A 340 12.50 1.61 -1.35
CA GLY A 340 12.27 2.63 -0.32
C GLY A 340 12.74 2.27 1.08
N ASN A 341 12.89 0.97 1.38
CA ASN A 341 13.41 0.47 2.65
C ASN A 341 14.92 0.63 2.83
N GLU A 342 15.68 0.88 1.77
CA GLU A 342 17.13 1.07 1.82
C GLU A 342 17.57 2.54 1.73
N VAL A 343 16.62 3.46 1.57
CA VAL A 343 16.85 4.91 1.64
C VAL A 343 16.84 5.36 3.10
N SER A 344 17.75 6.27 3.48
CA SER A 344 17.86 6.65 4.89
C SER A 344 16.64 7.42 5.39
N HIS A 345 16.22 7.14 6.64
CA HIS A 345 15.13 7.87 7.31
C HIS A 345 15.37 9.38 7.35
N LYS A 346 16.62 9.81 7.55
CA LYS A 346 16.99 11.24 7.52
C LYS A 346 16.66 11.86 6.17
N PHE A 347 17.05 11.20 5.08
CA PHE A 347 16.77 11.66 3.71
C PHE A 347 15.27 11.80 3.48
N LEU A 348 14.51 10.78 3.84
CA LEU A 348 13.05 10.76 3.64
C LEU A 348 12.35 11.89 4.40
N LYS A 349 12.73 12.12 5.67
CA LYS A 349 12.17 13.21 6.49
C LYS A 349 12.50 14.59 5.94
N GLU A 350 13.75 14.81 5.53
CA GLU A 350 14.18 16.10 4.97
C GLU A 350 13.57 16.35 3.59
N LEU A 351 13.52 15.33 2.73
CA LEU A 351 12.91 15.43 1.41
C LEU A 351 11.39 15.60 1.52
N GLY A 352 10.71 14.79 2.32
CA GLY A 352 9.26 14.87 2.54
C GLY A 352 8.84 16.25 3.03
N ARG A 353 9.56 16.79 4.03
CA ARG A 353 9.31 18.16 4.52
C ARG A 353 9.47 19.21 3.42
N SER A 354 10.51 19.09 2.60
CA SER A 354 10.75 20.01 1.48
C SER A 354 9.64 19.95 0.44
N LEU A 355 9.18 18.74 0.09
CA LEU A 355 8.13 18.54 -0.89
C LEU A 355 6.77 19.03 -0.40
N LYS A 356 6.42 18.75 0.86
CA LYS A 356 5.17 19.23 1.48
C LYS A 356 5.14 20.76 1.66
N GLN A 357 6.30 21.46 1.60
CA GLN A 357 6.35 22.91 1.51
C GLN A 357 6.04 23.43 0.10
N VAL A 358 6.33 22.65 -0.94
CA VAL A 358 6.00 23.01 -2.33
C VAL A 358 4.53 22.72 -2.60
N ASP A 359 4.08 21.52 -2.24
CA ASP A 359 2.68 21.09 -2.33
C ASP A 359 2.35 20.20 -1.11
N PRO A 360 1.51 20.66 -0.17
CA PRO A 360 1.13 19.86 1.00
C PRO A 360 0.38 18.58 0.64
N ASP A 361 -0.24 18.51 -0.53
CA ASP A 361 -1.01 17.36 -1.01
C ASP A 361 -0.21 16.37 -1.87
N VAL A 362 1.11 16.59 -2.08
CA VAL A 362 1.96 15.64 -2.81
C VAL A 362 1.98 14.29 -2.09
N PHE A 363 1.76 13.21 -2.84
CA PHE A 363 1.72 11.84 -2.31
C PHE A 363 3.09 11.16 -2.35
N LEU A 364 3.56 10.66 -1.22
CA LEU A 364 4.86 9.98 -1.08
C LEU A 364 4.63 8.49 -0.81
N LEU A 365 4.95 7.65 -1.80
CA LEU A 365 4.74 6.21 -1.77
C LEU A 365 6.08 5.47 -1.69
N GLY A 366 6.28 4.66 -0.65
CA GLY A 366 7.47 3.81 -0.53
C GLY A 366 7.26 2.42 -1.15
N GLU A 367 8.23 1.90 -1.89
CA GLU A 367 8.28 0.48 -2.19
C GLU A 367 8.96 -0.26 -1.04
N ILE A 368 8.16 -1.01 -0.27
CA ILE A 368 8.62 -1.84 0.83
C ILE A 368 7.85 -3.15 0.80
N TRP A 369 8.57 -4.28 0.79
CA TRP A 369 7.97 -5.60 0.61
C TRP A 369 7.57 -6.28 1.92
N HIS A 370 7.90 -5.68 3.06
CA HIS A 370 7.67 -6.24 4.40
C HIS A 370 6.93 -5.23 5.29
N ASP A 371 6.89 -5.46 6.60
CA ASP A 371 6.35 -4.52 7.58
C ASP A 371 7.02 -3.15 7.44
N SER A 372 6.21 -2.13 7.20
CA SER A 372 6.64 -0.77 6.91
C SER A 372 6.39 0.20 8.06
N SER A 373 6.10 -0.29 9.26
CA SER A 373 5.75 0.53 10.43
C SER A 373 6.80 1.60 10.75
N SER A 374 8.09 1.31 10.50
CA SER A 374 9.19 2.27 10.74
C SER A 374 9.16 3.50 9.83
N TRP A 375 8.54 3.41 8.66
CA TRP A 375 8.47 4.49 7.65
C TRP A 375 7.13 5.22 7.61
N LEU A 376 6.13 4.72 8.34
CA LEU A 376 4.76 5.24 8.33
C LEU A 376 4.42 6.00 9.62
N GLN A 377 5.41 6.74 10.17
CA GLN A 377 5.27 7.52 11.40
C GLN A 377 4.68 8.93 11.16
N GLY A 378 4.36 9.29 9.92
CA GLY A 378 3.76 10.57 9.56
C GLY A 378 4.74 11.64 9.06
N ASP A 379 6.03 11.36 8.99
CA ASP A 379 7.06 12.30 8.57
C ASP A 379 7.99 11.79 7.44
N GLU A 380 7.66 10.62 6.85
CA GLU A 380 8.41 10.01 5.75
C GLU A 380 7.47 9.69 4.57
N TYR A 381 6.96 8.46 4.47
CA TYR A 381 5.98 8.09 3.45
C TYR A 381 4.55 8.30 3.94
N ASP A 382 3.67 8.75 3.04
CA ASP A 382 2.23 8.78 3.26
C ASP A 382 1.62 7.37 3.17
N SER A 383 2.24 6.49 2.37
CA SER A 383 1.80 5.11 2.14
C SER A 383 2.93 4.25 1.62
N VAL A 384 2.67 2.94 1.52
CA VAL A 384 3.57 1.96 0.92
C VAL A 384 2.84 1.04 -0.04
N MET A 385 3.58 0.46 -0.99
CA MET A 385 3.11 -0.64 -1.83
C MET A 385 2.80 -1.85 -0.94
N ASN A 386 1.53 -2.28 -0.89
CA ASN A 386 1.05 -3.26 0.07
C ASN A 386 1.26 -4.70 -0.41
N TYR A 387 2.51 -5.13 -0.50
CA TYR A 387 2.87 -6.51 -0.82
C TYR A 387 2.27 -7.54 0.15
N PRO A 388 2.20 -7.29 1.48
CA PRO A 388 1.52 -8.20 2.40
C PRO A 388 0.06 -8.48 2.01
N PHE A 389 -0.68 -7.49 1.50
CA PHE A 389 -2.04 -7.68 1.01
C PHE A 389 -2.07 -8.59 -0.23
N MET A 390 -1.23 -8.31 -1.23
CA MET A 390 -1.13 -9.10 -2.46
C MET A 390 -0.82 -10.57 -2.15
N GLU A 391 0.18 -10.84 -1.32
CA GLU A 391 0.59 -12.18 -0.94
C GLU A 391 -0.51 -12.91 -0.14
N SER A 392 -1.11 -12.25 0.85
CA SER A 392 -2.18 -12.82 1.67
C SER A 392 -3.40 -13.20 0.83
N LEU A 393 -3.76 -12.34 -0.11
CA LEU A 393 -4.87 -12.59 -1.03
C LEU A 393 -4.56 -13.77 -1.95
N HIS A 394 -3.35 -13.79 -2.51
CA HIS A 394 -2.94 -14.85 -3.42
C HIS A 394 -2.87 -16.23 -2.74
N ASN A 395 -2.30 -16.30 -1.53
CA ASN A 395 -2.12 -17.55 -0.78
C ASN A 395 -3.47 -18.25 -0.47
N PHE A 396 -4.56 -17.50 -0.32
CA PHE A 396 -5.89 -18.11 -0.14
C PHE A 396 -6.24 -19.08 -1.28
N TRP A 397 -5.98 -18.70 -2.53
CA TRP A 397 -6.26 -19.57 -3.68
C TRP A 397 -5.16 -20.60 -3.91
N LEU A 398 -3.91 -20.21 -3.76
CA LEU A 398 -2.76 -21.08 -4.04
C LEU A 398 -2.64 -22.23 -3.03
N ASP A 399 -2.78 -21.92 -1.74
CA ASP A 399 -2.65 -22.87 -0.65
C ASP A 399 -3.96 -23.54 -0.25
N HIS A 400 -5.03 -23.31 -1.03
CA HIS A 400 -6.37 -23.83 -0.73
C HIS A 400 -6.88 -23.52 0.68
N GLN A 401 -6.55 -22.34 1.19
CA GLN A 401 -6.91 -21.88 2.54
C GLN A 401 -8.43 -21.77 2.73
N SER A 402 -8.87 -21.78 4.00
CA SER A 402 -10.25 -21.54 4.39
C SER A 402 -10.59 -20.05 4.40
N SER A 403 -11.88 -19.72 4.43
CA SER A 403 -12.36 -18.35 4.59
C SER A 403 -11.93 -17.71 5.93
N TRP A 404 -11.72 -18.55 6.97
CA TRP A 404 -11.14 -18.11 8.24
C TRP A 404 -9.69 -17.66 8.07
N GLU A 405 -8.87 -18.44 7.36
CA GLU A 405 -7.47 -18.08 7.11
C GLU A 405 -7.33 -16.84 6.24
N LEU A 406 -8.22 -16.65 5.25
CA LEU A 406 -8.28 -15.40 4.50
C LEU A 406 -8.62 -14.22 5.43
N MET A 407 -9.64 -14.36 6.30
CA MET A 407 -9.97 -13.31 7.27
C MET A 407 -8.77 -12.98 8.16
N TYR A 408 -8.10 -14.00 8.72
CA TYR A 408 -6.95 -13.78 9.61
C TYR A 408 -5.81 -13.04 8.90
N SER A 409 -5.52 -13.37 7.65
CA SER A 409 -4.46 -12.71 6.90
C SER A 409 -4.86 -11.29 6.48
N MET A 410 -6.12 -11.05 6.09
CA MET A 410 -6.61 -9.71 5.80
C MET A 410 -6.65 -8.83 7.06
N ASN A 411 -7.16 -9.36 8.18
CA ASN A 411 -7.16 -8.64 9.46
C ASN A 411 -5.73 -8.30 9.90
N ARG A 412 -4.77 -9.23 9.70
CA ARG A 412 -3.35 -8.94 9.96
C ARG A 412 -2.86 -7.75 9.12
N CYS A 413 -3.16 -7.70 7.83
CA CYS A 413 -2.76 -6.59 6.99
C CYS A 413 -3.36 -5.25 7.47
N LEU A 414 -4.61 -5.26 7.92
CA LEU A 414 -5.32 -4.06 8.38
C LEU A 414 -4.94 -3.59 9.79
N THR A 415 -4.20 -4.41 10.54
CA THR A 415 -3.73 -4.10 11.89
C THR A 415 -2.23 -3.80 11.97
N LEU A 416 -1.52 -3.82 10.83
CA LEU A 416 -0.10 -3.45 10.77
C LEU A 416 0.13 -1.96 11.02
N TYR A 417 -0.84 -1.11 10.71
CA TYR A 417 -0.70 0.34 10.74
C TYR A 417 -1.93 1.03 11.37
N PRO A 418 -1.83 2.29 11.80
CA PRO A 418 -2.98 3.12 12.19
C PRO A 418 -4.08 3.13 11.12
N ARG A 419 -5.35 3.19 11.54
CA ARG A 419 -6.52 3.06 10.65
C ARG A 419 -6.53 4.04 9.49
N GLN A 420 -6.13 5.29 9.70
CA GLN A 420 -6.10 6.30 8.64
C GLN A 420 -5.14 5.93 7.51
N LEU A 421 -4.07 5.20 7.79
CA LEU A 421 -3.15 4.70 6.75
C LEU A 421 -3.76 3.56 5.92
N ASN A 422 -4.62 2.73 6.53
CA ASN A 422 -5.28 1.65 5.79
C ASN A 422 -6.11 2.17 4.61
N ASN A 423 -6.62 3.41 4.71
CA ASN A 423 -7.42 4.03 3.65
C ASN A 423 -6.60 4.46 2.44
N VAL A 424 -5.28 4.55 2.56
CA VAL A 424 -4.37 5.01 1.50
C VAL A 424 -3.31 4.00 1.11
N LEU A 425 -3.27 2.80 1.76
CA LEU A 425 -2.36 1.73 1.37
C LEU A 425 -2.52 1.40 -0.10
N PHE A 426 -1.39 1.34 -0.83
CA PHE A 426 -1.37 1.11 -2.27
C PHE A 426 -1.50 -0.39 -2.55
N ASN A 427 -2.74 -0.84 -2.76
CA ASN A 427 -3.09 -2.25 -2.97
C ASN A 427 -3.09 -2.62 -4.45
N PHE A 428 -2.57 -3.79 -4.77
CA PHE A 428 -2.47 -4.30 -6.15
C PHE A 428 -2.51 -5.83 -6.16
N LEU A 429 -2.67 -6.41 -7.35
CA LEU A 429 -2.59 -7.87 -7.57
C LEU A 429 -1.28 -8.28 -8.25
N ASP A 430 -0.73 -7.42 -9.07
CA ASP A 430 0.52 -7.61 -9.81
C ASP A 430 1.20 -6.26 -10.08
N THR A 431 2.48 -6.34 -10.42
CA THR A 431 3.33 -5.20 -10.80
C THR A 431 4.27 -5.61 -11.93
N HIS A 432 5.14 -4.70 -12.34
CA HIS A 432 6.20 -4.97 -13.31
C HIS A 432 7.32 -5.91 -12.78
N ASP A 433 7.33 -6.21 -11.47
CA ASP A 433 8.32 -7.09 -10.81
C ASP A 433 7.73 -8.45 -10.41
N THR A 434 6.44 -8.67 -10.65
CA THR A 434 5.76 -9.90 -10.25
C THR A 434 5.08 -10.58 -11.43
N MET A 435 4.87 -11.90 -11.32
CA MET A 435 4.05 -12.63 -12.27
C MET A 435 2.66 -11.98 -12.40
N ARG A 436 2.13 -11.90 -13.63
CA ARG A 436 0.77 -11.39 -13.87
C ARG A 436 -0.28 -12.14 -13.07
N ALA A 437 -1.19 -11.38 -12.47
CA ALA A 437 -2.22 -11.93 -11.57
C ALA A 437 -3.02 -13.07 -12.22
N VAL A 438 -3.48 -12.92 -13.47
CA VAL A 438 -4.23 -13.96 -14.16
C VAL A 438 -3.43 -15.24 -14.38
N THR A 439 -2.12 -15.15 -14.62
CA THR A 439 -1.23 -16.29 -14.78
C THR A 439 -1.04 -17.00 -13.45
N ARG A 440 -0.78 -16.24 -12.39
CA ARG A 440 -0.63 -16.74 -11.02
C ARG A 440 -1.91 -17.40 -10.50
N CYS A 441 -3.06 -16.85 -10.83
CA CYS A 441 -4.37 -17.44 -10.50
C CYS A 441 -4.70 -18.73 -11.27
N GLY A 442 -4.06 -19.00 -12.38
CA GLY A 442 -4.34 -20.14 -13.26
C GLY A 442 -5.68 -20.10 -13.99
N SER A 443 -6.57 -19.16 -13.66
CA SER A 443 -7.87 -18.99 -14.32
C SER A 443 -8.35 -17.54 -14.29
N VAL A 444 -9.06 -17.14 -15.35
CA VAL A 444 -9.69 -15.81 -15.42
C VAL A 444 -10.79 -15.64 -14.36
N ASN A 445 -11.48 -16.69 -13.98
CA ASN A 445 -12.53 -16.61 -12.94
C ASN A 445 -11.93 -16.33 -11.56
N THR A 446 -10.87 -17.04 -11.18
CA THR A 446 -10.12 -16.82 -9.93
C THR A 446 -9.51 -15.43 -9.92
N PHE A 447 -8.96 -14.97 -11.04
CA PHE A 447 -8.46 -13.60 -11.17
C PHE A 447 -9.55 -12.57 -10.87
N PHE A 448 -10.77 -12.72 -11.42
CA PHE A 448 -11.86 -11.79 -11.14
C PHE A 448 -12.39 -11.88 -9.69
N GLN A 449 -12.26 -13.01 -9.02
CA GLN A 449 -12.50 -13.09 -7.58
C GLN A 449 -11.49 -12.22 -6.81
N GLN A 450 -10.19 -12.31 -7.12
CA GLN A 450 -9.17 -11.48 -6.49
C GLN A 450 -9.34 -10.00 -6.83
N LEU A 451 -9.67 -9.66 -8.08
CA LEU A 451 -9.94 -8.28 -8.48
C LEU A 451 -11.16 -7.70 -7.74
N ALA A 452 -12.20 -8.49 -7.51
CA ALA A 452 -13.35 -8.08 -6.71
C ALA A 452 -12.96 -7.78 -5.25
N VAL A 453 -12.06 -8.57 -4.65
CA VAL A 453 -11.51 -8.28 -3.31
C VAL A 453 -10.71 -6.98 -3.34
N LEU A 454 -9.78 -6.80 -4.29
CA LEU A 454 -9.03 -5.55 -4.44
C LEU A 454 -9.95 -4.33 -4.50
N MET A 455 -11.05 -4.41 -5.25
CA MET A 455 -11.98 -3.30 -5.44
C MET A 455 -12.96 -3.09 -4.28
N THR A 456 -12.98 -4.00 -3.30
CA THR A 456 -13.89 -3.91 -2.13
C THR A 456 -13.16 -3.86 -0.78
N MET A 457 -11.83 -3.86 -0.77
CA MET A 457 -11.03 -3.69 0.46
C MET A 457 -10.58 -2.24 0.64
N PRO A 458 -10.30 -1.79 1.90
CA PRO A 458 -9.74 -0.47 2.16
C PRO A 458 -8.40 -0.26 1.45
N GLY A 459 -8.01 0.98 1.26
CA GLY A 459 -6.77 1.35 0.60
C GLY A 459 -7.03 2.01 -0.75
N SER A 460 -5.97 2.31 -1.48
CA SER A 460 -5.97 2.84 -2.85
C SER A 460 -5.65 1.71 -3.82
N ALA A 461 -6.57 1.40 -4.73
CA ALA A 461 -6.42 0.26 -5.64
C ALA A 461 -5.58 0.61 -6.86
N CYS A 462 -4.61 -0.25 -7.20
CA CYS A 462 -3.80 -0.12 -8.41
C CYS A 462 -3.99 -1.30 -9.36
N ILE A 463 -4.12 -0.98 -10.64
CA ILE A 463 -4.15 -1.91 -11.76
C ILE A 463 -2.85 -1.75 -12.55
N TYR A 464 -2.09 -2.81 -12.72
CA TYR A 464 -0.93 -2.81 -13.62
C TYR A 464 -1.42 -2.89 -15.08
N TYR A 465 -0.79 -2.16 -16.02
CA TYR A 465 -1.26 -2.12 -17.41
C TYR A 465 -1.46 -3.52 -17.98
N GLY A 466 -2.59 -3.75 -18.63
CA GLY A 466 -3.00 -5.05 -19.17
C GLY A 466 -3.72 -5.96 -18.18
N THR A 467 -3.67 -5.69 -16.87
CA THR A 467 -4.42 -6.47 -15.86
C THR A 467 -5.93 -6.31 -16.06
N GLU A 468 -6.40 -5.14 -16.52
CA GLU A 468 -7.80 -4.88 -16.84
C GLU A 468 -8.38 -5.78 -17.94
N ILE A 469 -7.51 -6.32 -18.78
CA ILE A 469 -7.87 -7.25 -19.86
C ILE A 469 -7.44 -8.69 -19.57
N ALA A 470 -7.00 -8.98 -18.35
CA ALA A 470 -6.44 -10.27 -17.93
C ALA A 470 -5.25 -10.70 -18.81
N LEU A 471 -4.31 -9.77 -19.11
CA LEU A 471 -3.11 -10.05 -19.89
C LEU A 471 -2.21 -11.05 -19.15
N PRO A 472 -1.88 -12.21 -19.72
CA PRO A 472 -1.00 -13.19 -19.10
C PRO A 472 0.47 -12.79 -19.22
N GLY A 473 1.30 -13.27 -18.27
CA GLY A 473 2.75 -13.16 -18.27
C GLY A 473 3.33 -13.88 -17.06
N GLY A 474 4.46 -14.57 -17.24
CA GLY A 474 5.21 -15.24 -16.18
C GLY A 474 6.02 -14.26 -15.35
N ASP A 475 7.08 -14.76 -14.69
CA ASP A 475 8.01 -13.93 -13.95
C ASP A 475 8.73 -12.91 -14.84
N ASP A 476 9.35 -11.90 -14.21
CA ASP A 476 10.16 -10.91 -14.92
C ASP A 476 11.22 -11.60 -15.81
N PRO A 477 11.35 -11.24 -17.10
CA PRO A 477 10.71 -10.11 -17.81
C PRO A 477 9.38 -10.44 -18.53
N ASP A 478 8.85 -11.66 -18.46
CA ASP A 478 7.66 -12.04 -19.22
C ASP A 478 6.37 -11.33 -18.73
N CYS A 479 6.32 -10.87 -17.47
CA CYS A 479 5.25 -10.01 -16.95
C CYS A 479 5.18 -8.65 -17.66
N ARG A 480 6.23 -8.23 -18.37
CA ARG A 480 6.40 -6.94 -19.07
C ARG A 480 6.07 -7.03 -20.57
N ARG A 481 5.08 -7.84 -20.95
CA ARG A 481 4.60 -7.95 -22.32
C ARG A 481 4.00 -6.63 -22.80
N PRO A 482 4.14 -6.25 -24.10
CA PRO A 482 3.54 -5.03 -24.62
C PRO A 482 2.01 -5.11 -24.60
N MET A 483 1.37 -3.96 -24.41
CA MET A 483 -0.09 -3.84 -24.39
C MET A 483 -0.68 -4.22 -25.76
N PRO A 484 -1.61 -5.19 -25.85
CA PRO A 484 -2.13 -5.69 -27.11
C PRO A 484 -3.28 -4.82 -27.66
N TRP A 485 -2.95 -3.58 -28.07
CA TRP A 485 -3.94 -2.60 -28.54
C TRP A 485 -4.74 -3.08 -29.74
N ASP A 486 -4.16 -3.89 -30.61
CA ASP A 486 -4.83 -4.54 -31.73
C ASP A 486 -5.96 -5.45 -31.26
N LYS A 487 -5.72 -6.29 -30.27
CA LYS A 487 -6.73 -7.20 -29.71
C LYS A 487 -7.86 -6.45 -28.98
N ILE A 488 -7.51 -5.34 -28.33
CA ILE A 488 -8.52 -4.47 -27.69
C ILE A 488 -9.40 -3.84 -28.76
N ALA A 489 -8.81 -3.29 -29.83
CA ALA A 489 -9.54 -2.69 -30.93
C ALA A 489 -10.44 -3.70 -31.69
N GLU A 490 -10.03 -4.96 -31.75
CA GLU A 490 -10.83 -6.06 -32.34
C GLU A 490 -11.93 -6.61 -31.41
N GLY A 491 -12.08 -6.08 -30.18
CA GLY A 491 -13.06 -6.51 -29.18
C GLY A 491 -12.75 -7.84 -28.48
N LYS A 492 -11.56 -8.41 -28.70
CA LYS A 492 -11.16 -9.71 -28.10
C LYS A 492 -11.03 -9.66 -26.58
N CYS A 493 -10.95 -8.47 -26.00
CA CYS A 493 -10.81 -8.23 -24.57
C CYS A 493 -12.06 -7.67 -23.90
N ASP A 494 -13.15 -7.44 -24.64
CA ASP A 494 -14.34 -6.69 -24.22
C ASP A 494 -14.96 -7.18 -22.91
N ARG A 495 -15.02 -8.50 -22.70
CA ARG A 495 -15.61 -9.05 -21.49
C ARG A 495 -14.79 -8.68 -20.24
N ALA A 496 -13.46 -8.88 -20.30
CA ALA A 496 -12.58 -8.58 -19.18
C ALA A 496 -12.57 -7.07 -18.89
N LEU A 497 -12.44 -6.26 -19.95
CA LEU A 497 -12.44 -4.80 -19.87
C LEU A 497 -13.75 -4.27 -19.25
N ARG A 498 -14.91 -4.75 -19.71
CA ARG A 498 -16.22 -4.37 -19.15
C ARG A 498 -16.34 -4.79 -17.67
N ASP A 499 -15.96 -6.02 -17.32
CA ASP A 499 -16.07 -6.53 -15.96
C ASP A 499 -15.16 -5.71 -15.01
N THR A 500 -13.95 -5.35 -15.45
CA THR A 500 -13.03 -4.47 -14.70
C THR A 500 -13.60 -3.06 -14.54
N LYS A 501 -14.13 -2.47 -15.62
CA LYS A 501 -14.76 -1.15 -15.58
C LYS A 501 -15.91 -1.09 -14.58
N VAL A 502 -16.80 -2.08 -14.57
CA VAL A 502 -17.93 -2.16 -13.62
C VAL A 502 -17.42 -2.22 -12.16
N LEU A 503 -16.35 -2.98 -11.90
CA LEU A 503 -15.75 -3.05 -10.57
C LEU A 503 -15.14 -1.70 -10.12
N ILE A 504 -14.48 -0.99 -11.03
CA ILE A 504 -13.94 0.36 -10.76
C ILE A 504 -15.08 1.36 -10.50
N GLU A 505 -16.09 1.39 -11.36
CA GLU A 505 -17.26 2.27 -11.20
C GLU A 505 -18.01 1.99 -9.89
N MET A 506 -18.17 0.73 -9.51
CA MET A 506 -18.73 0.32 -8.24
C MET A 506 -17.90 0.86 -7.07
N ARG A 507 -16.56 0.68 -7.08
CA ARG A 507 -15.68 1.20 -6.03
C ARG A 507 -15.81 2.71 -5.87
N LYS A 508 -15.89 3.46 -6.97
CA LYS A 508 -16.06 4.93 -6.94
C LYS A 508 -17.43 5.33 -6.40
N ALA A 509 -18.48 4.60 -6.74
CA ALA A 509 -19.86 4.92 -6.38
C ALA A 509 -20.22 4.57 -4.91
N TYR A 510 -19.51 3.60 -4.30
CA TYR A 510 -19.82 3.08 -2.98
C TYR A 510 -18.65 3.30 -2.00
N PRO A 511 -18.64 4.39 -1.21
CA PRO A 511 -17.59 4.69 -0.23
C PRO A 511 -17.34 3.55 0.77
N GLU A 512 -18.37 2.74 1.06
CA GLU A 512 -18.30 1.56 1.92
C GLU A 512 -17.15 0.62 1.50
N THR A 513 -16.88 0.52 0.21
CA THR A 513 -15.81 -0.34 -0.33
C THR A 513 -14.40 0.17 -0.03
N ARG A 514 -14.25 1.48 0.25
CA ARG A 514 -12.96 2.16 0.44
C ARG A 514 -12.66 2.44 1.92
N MET A 515 -13.65 2.87 2.69
CA MET A 515 -13.48 3.43 4.04
C MET A 515 -14.23 2.64 5.13
N GLY A 516 -15.18 1.79 4.76
CA GLY A 516 -16.05 1.09 5.71
C GLY A 516 -15.35 0.00 6.52
N GLU A 517 -15.99 -0.44 7.57
CA GLU A 517 -15.63 -1.62 8.35
C GLU A 517 -15.86 -2.90 7.54
N ILE A 518 -15.23 -4.00 7.95
CA ILE A 518 -15.40 -5.32 7.34
C ILE A 518 -16.13 -6.23 8.31
N ILE A 519 -17.23 -6.81 7.84
CA ILE A 519 -18.02 -7.77 8.60
C ILE A 519 -17.87 -9.13 7.92
N TRP A 520 -17.23 -10.06 8.57
CA TRP A 520 -17.03 -11.42 8.06
C TRP A 520 -18.18 -12.35 8.48
N LYS A 521 -18.53 -13.29 7.59
CA LYS A 521 -19.44 -14.41 7.91
C LYS A 521 -18.84 -15.71 7.39
N HIS A 522 -18.70 -16.67 8.29
CA HIS A 522 -18.12 -17.98 8.02
C HIS A 522 -19.17 -19.08 8.06
N ASP A 523 -18.86 -20.22 7.44
CA ASP A 523 -19.63 -21.43 7.45
C ASP A 523 -18.62 -22.59 7.41
N ASP A 524 -18.48 -23.32 8.51
CA ASP A 524 -17.49 -24.38 8.66
C ASP A 524 -17.74 -25.56 7.72
N GLU A 525 -18.99 -25.74 7.28
CA GLU A 525 -19.34 -26.75 6.28
C GLU A 525 -18.92 -26.32 4.86
N LYS A 526 -18.64 -25.01 4.68
CA LYS A 526 -18.29 -24.39 3.39
C LYS A 526 -17.00 -23.59 3.51
N PRO A 527 -15.88 -24.21 3.83
CA PRO A 527 -14.66 -23.51 4.23
C PRO A 527 -14.08 -22.57 3.17
N ARG A 528 -14.41 -22.79 1.88
CA ARG A 528 -13.93 -21.94 0.78
C ARG A 528 -15.03 -21.08 0.13
N PHE A 529 -16.18 -20.97 0.79
CA PHE A 529 -17.20 -19.99 0.45
C PHE A 529 -16.99 -18.73 1.27
N VAL A 530 -16.37 -17.71 0.66
CA VAL A 530 -16.04 -16.45 1.34
C VAL A 530 -17.22 -15.51 1.30
N ARG A 531 -17.56 -14.95 2.46
CA ARG A 531 -18.60 -13.93 2.63
C ARG A 531 -18.09 -12.83 3.54
N TYR A 532 -18.17 -11.61 3.09
CA TYR A 532 -17.97 -10.43 3.92
C TYR A 532 -18.80 -9.26 3.41
N ALA A 533 -19.03 -8.29 4.26
CA ALA A 533 -19.65 -7.03 3.88
C ALA A 533 -18.77 -5.85 4.24
N ARG A 534 -18.94 -4.77 3.49
CA ARG A 534 -18.36 -3.47 3.75
C ARG A 534 -19.45 -2.55 4.25
N TYR A 535 -19.21 -1.88 5.39
CA TYR A 535 -20.19 -1.06 6.08
C TYR A 535 -19.57 0.24 6.60
N VAL A 536 -20.24 1.35 6.41
CA VAL A 536 -19.92 2.63 7.07
C VAL A 536 -20.93 2.84 8.20
N GLU A 537 -20.45 3.13 9.40
CA GLU A 537 -21.30 3.34 10.58
C GLU A 537 -22.38 4.38 10.30
N GLY A 538 -23.64 4.03 10.60
CA GLY A 538 -24.81 4.88 10.35
C GLY A 538 -25.37 4.81 8.92
N SER A 539 -24.77 4.02 8.02
CA SER A 539 -25.31 3.77 6.67
C SER A 539 -26.54 2.86 6.75
N ASP A 540 -27.53 3.11 5.90
CA ASP A 540 -28.72 2.27 5.71
C ASP A 540 -28.48 1.08 4.78
N ARG A 541 -27.21 0.86 4.36
CA ARG A 541 -26.83 -0.18 3.40
C ARG A 541 -25.44 -0.75 3.69
N VAL A 542 -25.19 -1.95 3.15
CA VAL A 542 -23.90 -2.62 3.14
C VAL A 542 -23.59 -3.12 1.73
N VAL A 543 -22.31 -3.24 1.40
CA VAL A 543 -21.83 -3.90 0.18
C VAL A 543 -21.41 -5.32 0.55
N GLY A 544 -22.29 -6.29 0.33
CA GLY A 544 -22.04 -7.72 0.56
C GLY A 544 -21.24 -8.33 -0.58
N VAL A 545 -20.20 -9.10 -0.27
CA VAL A 545 -19.31 -9.78 -1.22
C VAL A 545 -19.38 -11.29 -0.97
N TYR A 546 -19.62 -12.04 -2.05
CA TYR A 546 -19.73 -13.49 -2.06
C TYR A 546 -18.77 -14.06 -3.09
N LEU A 547 -17.82 -14.88 -2.65
CA LEU A 547 -16.85 -15.56 -3.51
C LEU A 547 -16.98 -17.06 -3.33
N ASN A 548 -17.25 -17.78 -4.42
CA ASN A 548 -17.30 -19.24 -4.39
C ASN A 548 -15.99 -19.83 -4.94
N ALA A 549 -15.05 -20.10 -4.03
CA ALA A 549 -13.80 -20.77 -4.35
C ALA A 549 -13.87 -22.30 -4.14
N GLN A 550 -15.09 -22.86 -4.04
CA GLN A 550 -15.35 -24.31 -3.96
C GLN A 550 -15.58 -24.91 -5.35
N GLU A 551 -15.54 -26.23 -5.40
CA GLU A 551 -15.88 -27.02 -6.61
C GLU A 551 -17.40 -27.19 -6.80
N THR A 552 -18.18 -26.90 -5.75
CA THR A 552 -19.65 -27.01 -5.76
C THR A 552 -20.31 -25.64 -5.93
N SER A 553 -21.53 -25.62 -6.45
CA SER A 553 -22.33 -24.39 -6.57
C SER A 553 -23.04 -24.06 -5.26
N GLU A 554 -23.19 -22.76 -4.97
CA GLU A 554 -23.85 -22.25 -3.78
C GLU A 554 -25.11 -21.43 -4.10
N LYS A 555 -26.22 -21.73 -3.43
CA LYS A 555 -27.45 -20.95 -3.55
C LYS A 555 -27.40 -19.76 -2.61
N LEU A 556 -27.47 -18.55 -3.18
CA LEU A 556 -27.44 -17.30 -2.41
C LEU A 556 -28.85 -16.84 -2.04
N ASN A 557 -28.99 -16.32 -0.82
CA ASN A 557 -30.19 -15.56 -0.44
C ASN A 557 -29.94 -14.08 -0.76
N LEU A 558 -30.09 -13.70 -2.04
CA LEU A 558 -29.92 -12.32 -2.49
C LEU A 558 -31.22 -11.54 -2.26
N THR A 559 -31.14 -10.49 -1.44
CA THR A 559 -32.28 -9.62 -1.11
C THR A 559 -32.13 -8.22 -1.71
N GLY A 560 -30.92 -7.85 -2.16
CA GLY A 560 -30.61 -6.52 -2.66
C GLY A 560 -30.26 -6.46 -4.14
N LYS A 561 -29.76 -5.28 -4.57
CA LYS A 561 -29.33 -5.00 -5.93
C LYS A 561 -27.95 -5.62 -6.20
N VAL A 562 -27.84 -6.48 -7.21
CA VAL A 562 -26.53 -6.99 -7.66
C VAL A 562 -25.78 -5.86 -8.37
N LEU A 563 -24.63 -5.48 -7.84
CA LEU A 563 -23.75 -4.43 -8.38
C LEU A 563 -22.79 -5.02 -9.42
N PHE A 564 -22.25 -6.20 -9.12
CA PHE A 564 -21.38 -6.95 -10.01
C PHE A 564 -21.62 -8.45 -9.82
N SER A 565 -21.53 -9.22 -10.90
CA SER A 565 -21.49 -10.67 -10.78
C SER A 565 -20.78 -11.34 -11.96
N ARG A 566 -20.10 -12.45 -11.65
CA ARG A 566 -19.52 -13.36 -12.60
C ARG A 566 -19.82 -14.79 -12.18
N ASN A 567 -20.19 -15.67 -13.11
CA ASN A 567 -20.63 -17.04 -12.85
C ASN A 567 -21.81 -17.15 -11.86
N LEU A 568 -22.73 -16.18 -11.86
CA LEU A 568 -24.00 -16.22 -11.14
C LEU A 568 -25.12 -16.63 -12.13
N ARG A 569 -25.87 -17.70 -11.81
CA ARG A 569 -27.03 -18.18 -12.59
C ARG A 569 -28.29 -18.06 -11.73
N GLY A 570 -29.13 -17.08 -12.00
CA GLY A 570 -30.23 -16.73 -11.11
C GLY A 570 -29.70 -16.36 -9.72
N LYS A 571 -30.03 -17.18 -8.71
CA LYS A 571 -29.49 -17.04 -7.34
C LYS A 571 -28.40 -18.08 -7.01
N THR A 572 -27.89 -18.81 -7.99
CA THR A 572 -26.88 -19.85 -7.77
C THR A 572 -25.50 -19.38 -8.22
N LEU A 573 -24.55 -19.26 -7.29
CA LEU A 573 -23.17 -18.89 -7.55
C LEU A 573 -22.37 -20.16 -7.87
N MET A 574 -21.93 -20.26 -9.12
CA MET A 574 -21.16 -21.40 -9.61
C MET A 574 -19.72 -21.39 -9.10
N PRO A 575 -18.96 -22.50 -9.18
CA PRO A 575 -17.52 -22.51 -8.91
C PRO A 575 -16.77 -21.39 -9.63
N GLY A 576 -15.81 -20.76 -8.93
CA GLY A 576 -15.10 -19.58 -9.43
C GLY A 576 -15.98 -18.34 -9.58
N GLY A 577 -17.18 -18.35 -9.01
CA GLY A 577 -18.13 -17.23 -9.10
C GLY A 577 -17.88 -16.15 -8.06
N VAL A 578 -18.27 -14.92 -8.42
CA VAL A 578 -18.32 -13.76 -7.52
C VAL A 578 -19.65 -13.03 -7.69
N ALA A 579 -20.20 -12.55 -6.60
CA ALA A 579 -21.34 -11.62 -6.58
C ALA A 579 -21.08 -10.51 -5.56
N ILE A 580 -21.31 -9.26 -5.94
CA ILE A 580 -21.27 -8.08 -5.07
C ILE A 580 -22.66 -7.48 -5.08
N VAL A 581 -23.24 -7.30 -3.91
CA VAL A 581 -24.67 -6.98 -3.73
C VAL A 581 -24.83 -5.85 -2.74
N LEU A 582 -25.63 -4.87 -3.08
CA LEU A 582 -26.07 -3.83 -2.15
C LEU A 582 -27.21 -4.38 -1.31
N GLU A 583 -27.02 -4.49 0.00
CA GLU A 583 -27.95 -5.15 0.91
C GLU A 583 -28.24 -4.28 2.15
N GLU A 584 -29.22 -4.67 2.94
CA GLU A 584 -29.56 -4.02 4.19
C GLU A 584 -28.62 -4.47 5.32
N PRO A 585 -28.26 -3.57 6.28
CA PRO A 585 -27.35 -3.88 7.38
C PRO A 585 -27.81 -5.06 8.25
N GLU A 586 -29.11 -5.21 8.49
CA GLU A 586 -29.68 -6.26 9.36
C GLU A 586 -29.32 -7.67 8.91
N LYS A 587 -29.04 -7.84 7.62
CA LYS A 587 -28.57 -9.12 7.11
C LYS A 587 -27.15 -9.48 7.59
N TRP A 588 -26.35 -8.49 7.93
CA TRP A 588 -24.92 -8.63 8.25
C TRP A 588 -24.59 -8.30 9.70
N ILE A 589 -25.25 -7.30 10.25
CA ILE A 589 -25.10 -6.78 11.61
C ILE A 589 -26.27 -7.34 12.41
N GLY A 590 -26.10 -8.53 12.96
CA GLY A 590 -27.15 -9.21 13.73
C GLY A 590 -26.66 -9.71 15.05
#